data_abb1fede7936c09c2decd804605ba8b6
#
_entry.id   abb1fede7936c09c2decd804605ba8b6
#
_cell.length_a   1.000
_cell.length_b   1.000
_cell.length_c   1.000
_cell.angle_alpha   90.00
_cell.angle_beta   90.00
_cell.angle_gamma   90.00
#
_symmetry.space_group_name_H-M   'P 1'
#
loop_
_entity.id
_entity.type
_entity.pdbx_description
1 polymer ?
#
loop_
_entity_poly.entity_id
_entity_poly.type
_entity_poly.pdbx_seq_one_letter_code
_entity_poly.pdbx_strand_id
1 'polypeptide(L)'
;MVGACIGFVGIIGVRVLVLGDSFDGLHSKFAETGMLETVGVSLLAILILLFSIFLQVLLHEGGHLVCGLATDYRFVSFRIFNLTFIRKDGKLCIKRFSLAGTGGQCLLTPPERPLEDIPTTLYNLGGVL
;
A
#
# COMPACT_ATOMS: atom_id res chain seq x y z
N MET A 1 -8.73 -1.23 -4.91
CA MET A 1 -8.18 0.14 -4.84
C MET A 1 -9.20 1.21 -4.45
N VAL A 2 -10.47 1.07 -4.79
CA VAL A 2 -11.51 2.07 -4.44
C VAL A 2 -11.79 2.13 -2.93
N GLY A 3 -11.75 1.02 -2.21
CA GLY A 3 -12.05 0.97 -0.77
C GLY A 3 -11.02 1.69 0.12
N ALA A 4 -9.73 1.63 -0.23
CA ALA A 4 -8.68 2.30 0.54
C ALA A 4 -8.72 3.83 0.38
N CYS A 5 -9.08 4.33 -0.81
CA CYS A 5 -9.28 5.76 -1.05
C CYS A 5 -10.49 6.28 -0.28
N ILE A 6 -11.58 5.50 -0.17
CA ILE A 6 -12.78 5.87 0.59
C ILE A 6 -12.47 5.92 2.09
N GLY A 7 -11.67 4.98 2.62
CA GLY A 7 -11.25 4.99 4.02
C GLY A 7 -10.38 6.21 4.36
N PHE A 8 -9.44 6.55 3.48
CA PHE A 8 -8.53 7.69 3.70
C PHE A 8 -9.26 9.03 3.60
N VAL A 9 -10.14 9.19 2.60
CA VAL A 9 -11.01 10.37 2.46
C VAL A 9 -12.00 10.45 3.63
N GLY A 10 -12.52 9.32 4.11
CA GLY A 10 -13.39 9.25 5.29
C GLY A 10 -12.70 9.70 6.57
N ILE A 11 -11.45 9.28 6.81
CA ILE A 11 -10.68 9.68 8.01
C ILE A 11 -10.34 11.17 7.97
N ILE A 12 -9.96 11.71 6.81
CA ILE A 12 -9.72 13.15 6.64
C ILE A 12 -11.04 13.90 6.77
N GLY A 13 -12.12 13.42 6.16
CA GLY A 13 -13.45 14.05 6.25
C GLY A 13 -14.01 14.07 7.67
N VAL A 14 -13.86 12.98 8.43
CA VAL A 14 -14.28 12.93 9.83
C VAL A 14 -13.41 13.84 10.70
N ARG A 15 -12.11 13.92 10.47
CA ARG A 15 -11.25 14.88 11.18
C ARG A 15 -11.61 16.33 10.85
N VAL A 16 -11.90 16.66 9.60
CA VAL A 16 -12.35 17.99 9.19
C VAL A 16 -13.72 18.34 9.78
N LEU A 17 -14.65 17.38 9.86
CA LEU A 17 -15.99 17.58 10.43
C LEU A 17 -15.99 17.65 11.97
N VAL A 18 -15.14 16.85 12.62
CA VAL A 18 -15.04 16.81 14.10
C VAL A 18 -14.16 17.95 14.65
N LEU A 19 -13.26 18.48 13.82
CA LEU A 19 -12.37 19.59 14.17
C LEU A 19 -12.82 20.92 13.52
N GLY A 20 -14.12 21.09 13.33
CA GLY A 20 -14.76 22.20 12.61
C GLY A 20 -14.34 23.63 13.00
N ASP A 21 -13.68 23.81 14.16
CA ASP A 21 -13.04 25.08 14.54
C ASP A 21 -11.64 25.26 13.94
N SER A 22 -11.20 24.31 13.08
CA SER A 22 -9.78 24.19 12.75
C SER A 22 -9.39 24.85 11.44
N PHE A 23 -10.31 25.11 10.51
CA PHE A 23 -9.93 25.74 9.25
C PHE A 23 -9.52 27.20 9.42
N ASP A 24 -10.29 27.96 10.17
CA ASP A 24 -9.96 29.40 10.47
C ASP A 24 -8.77 29.49 11.41
N GLY A 25 -8.68 28.61 12.41
CA GLY A 25 -7.51 28.48 13.28
C GLY A 25 -6.26 27.94 12.59
N LEU A 26 -6.41 27.11 11.55
CA LEU A 26 -5.30 26.65 10.74
C LEU A 26 -4.77 27.78 9.85
N HIS A 27 -5.66 28.53 9.20
CA HIS A 27 -5.30 29.70 8.38
C HIS A 27 -4.56 30.77 9.17
N SER A 28 -5.02 31.07 10.39
CA SER A 28 -4.36 32.06 11.25
C SER A 28 -2.98 31.58 11.70
N LYS A 29 -2.84 30.28 12.06
CA LYS A 29 -1.55 29.70 12.41
C LYS A 29 -0.57 29.68 11.23
N PHE A 30 -1.03 29.35 10.03
CA PHE A 30 -0.18 29.41 8.84
C PHE A 30 0.24 30.85 8.49
N ALA A 31 -0.59 31.87 8.79
CA ALA A 31 -0.24 33.25 8.56
C ALA A 31 0.81 33.78 9.55
N GLU A 32 0.84 33.24 10.77
CA GLU A 32 1.84 33.57 11.81
C GLU A 32 3.13 32.75 11.70
N THR A 33 3.06 31.59 11.01
CA THR A 33 4.20 30.66 10.86
C THR A 33 5.18 31.27 9.86
N GLY A 34 6.45 31.34 10.23
CA GLY A 34 7.49 31.80 9.33
C GLY A 34 7.62 30.91 8.08
N MET A 35 8.05 31.48 6.94
CA MET A 35 8.20 30.76 5.67
C MET A 35 8.98 29.46 5.81
N LEU A 36 10.03 29.45 6.64
CA LEU A 36 10.88 28.26 6.87
C LEU A 36 10.11 27.13 7.57
N GLU A 37 9.30 27.46 8.57
CA GLU A 37 8.46 26.48 9.28
C GLU A 37 7.37 25.91 8.36
N THR A 38 6.73 26.75 7.55
CA THR A 38 5.71 26.30 6.58
C THR A 38 6.30 25.31 5.58
N VAL A 39 7.49 25.57 5.05
CA VAL A 39 8.21 24.68 4.16
C VAL A 39 8.56 23.38 4.89
N GLY A 40 9.06 23.45 6.11
CA GLY A 40 9.40 22.28 6.93
C GLY A 40 8.20 21.37 7.18
N VAL A 41 7.06 21.91 7.60
CA VAL A 41 5.82 21.17 7.82
C VAL A 41 5.31 20.54 6.52
N SER A 42 5.37 21.29 5.41
CA SER A 42 4.94 20.78 4.10
C SER A 42 5.80 19.60 3.63
N LEU A 43 7.11 19.71 3.79
CA LEU A 43 8.03 18.61 3.46
C LEU A 43 7.78 17.38 4.34
N LEU A 44 7.58 17.57 5.64
CA LEU A 44 7.25 16.48 6.55
C LEU A 44 5.92 15.80 6.16
N ALA A 45 4.89 16.57 5.83
CA ALA A 45 3.61 16.04 5.38
C ALA A 45 3.75 15.21 4.09
N ILE A 46 4.55 15.67 3.13
CA ILE A 46 4.85 14.92 1.91
C ILE A 46 5.58 13.62 2.23
N LEU A 47 6.58 13.64 3.11
CA LEU A 47 7.31 12.44 3.51
C LEU A 47 6.39 11.42 4.20
N ILE A 48 5.52 11.86 5.09
CA ILE A 48 4.54 11.00 5.75
C ILE A 48 3.59 10.39 4.71
N LEU A 49 3.12 11.18 3.75
CA LEU A 49 2.25 10.70 2.69
C LEU A 49 2.94 9.63 1.83
N LEU A 50 4.17 9.89 1.39
CA LEU A 50 4.94 8.93 0.59
C LEU A 50 5.22 7.63 1.38
N PHE A 51 5.56 7.75 2.65
CA PHE A 51 5.75 6.59 3.53
C PHE A 51 4.45 5.80 3.72
N SER A 52 3.32 6.48 3.87
CA SER A 52 2.01 5.83 4.00
C SER A 52 1.63 5.06 2.74
N ILE A 53 1.88 5.63 1.56
CA ILE A 53 1.66 4.95 0.27
C ILE A 53 2.58 3.72 0.15
N PHE A 54 3.85 3.86 0.51
CA PHE A 54 4.79 2.74 0.52
C PHE A 54 4.31 1.61 1.43
N LEU A 55 3.93 1.94 2.66
CA LEU A 55 3.46 0.97 3.64
C LEU A 55 2.17 0.28 3.17
N GLN A 56 1.25 1.04 2.57
CA GLN A 56 0.01 0.49 2.04
C GLN A 56 0.24 -0.52 0.91
N VAL A 57 1.13 -0.21 -0.04
CA VAL A 57 1.49 -1.15 -1.11
C VAL A 57 2.15 -2.39 -0.53
N LEU A 58 3.05 -2.24 0.44
CA LEU A 58 3.72 -3.34 1.11
C LEU A 58 2.73 -4.27 1.82
N LEU A 59 1.79 -3.71 2.58
CA LEU A 59 0.78 -4.48 3.30
C LEU A 59 -0.19 -5.17 2.34
N HIS A 60 -0.63 -4.49 1.30
CA HIS A 60 -1.53 -5.04 0.29
C HIS A 60 -0.91 -6.24 -0.43
N GLU A 61 0.27 -6.07 -1.01
CA GLU A 61 0.95 -7.15 -1.73
C GLU A 61 1.45 -8.25 -0.79
N GLY A 62 1.89 -7.85 0.41
CA GLY A 62 2.30 -8.77 1.47
C GLY A 62 1.14 -9.63 1.97
N GLY A 63 -0.06 -9.06 2.08
CA GLY A 63 -1.28 -9.78 2.41
C GLY A 63 -1.62 -10.87 1.39
N HIS A 64 -1.56 -10.56 0.09
CA HIS A 64 -1.71 -11.56 -0.97
C HIS A 64 -0.66 -12.66 -0.87
N LEU A 65 0.60 -12.31 -0.57
CA LEU A 65 1.68 -13.27 -0.40
C LEU A 65 1.41 -14.22 0.77
N VAL A 66 1.08 -13.68 1.95
CA VAL A 66 0.86 -14.48 3.17
C VAL A 66 -0.37 -15.38 3.00
N CYS A 67 -1.49 -14.82 2.56
CA CYS A 67 -2.73 -15.59 2.37
C CYS A 67 -2.61 -16.63 1.25
N GLY A 68 -1.89 -16.30 0.17
CA GLY A 68 -1.63 -17.24 -0.89
C GLY A 68 -0.75 -18.42 -0.44
N LEU A 69 0.35 -18.14 0.25
CA LEU A 69 1.20 -19.22 0.81
C LEU A 69 0.47 -20.07 1.83
N ALA A 70 -0.44 -19.49 2.63
CA ALA A 70 -1.27 -20.22 3.58
C ALA A 70 -2.30 -21.14 2.89
N THR A 71 -2.58 -20.93 1.60
CA THR A 71 -3.53 -21.70 0.80
C THR A 71 -2.88 -22.54 -0.30
N ASP A 72 -1.63 -22.96 -0.06
CA ASP A 72 -0.84 -23.82 -0.95
C ASP A 72 -0.46 -23.20 -2.32
N TYR A 73 -0.61 -21.89 -2.49
CA TYR A 73 -0.06 -21.24 -3.67
C TYR A 73 1.47 -21.26 -3.65
N ARG A 74 2.07 -21.41 -4.80
CA ARG A 74 3.53 -21.43 -4.95
C ARG A 74 4.05 -20.03 -5.30
N PHE A 75 5.06 -19.57 -4.58
CA PHE A 75 5.71 -18.28 -4.82
C PHE A 75 6.41 -18.25 -6.18
N VAL A 76 6.11 -17.24 -6.98
CA VAL A 76 6.77 -16.96 -8.26
C VAL A 76 7.57 -15.66 -8.17
N SER A 77 6.93 -14.54 -7.88
CA SER A 77 7.59 -13.26 -7.72
C SER A 77 6.81 -12.31 -6.80
N PHE A 78 7.56 -11.44 -6.13
CA PHE A 78 7.04 -10.38 -5.31
C PHE A 78 7.77 -9.09 -5.65
N ARG A 79 7.04 -8.06 -5.99
CA ARG A 79 7.61 -6.78 -6.42
C ARG A 79 7.02 -5.64 -5.60
N ILE A 80 7.92 -4.74 -5.19
CA ILE A 80 7.56 -3.47 -4.59
C ILE A 80 8.35 -2.39 -5.31
N PHE A 81 7.66 -1.48 -5.96
CA PHE A 81 8.24 -0.45 -6.82
C PHE A 81 9.20 -1.03 -7.86
N ASN A 82 10.50 -0.80 -7.72
CA ASN A 82 11.55 -1.28 -8.61
C ASN A 82 12.32 -2.51 -8.08
N LEU A 83 11.98 -3.02 -6.90
CA LEU A 83 12.59 -4.22 -6.33
C LEU A 83 11.71 -5.43 -6.60
N THR A 84 12.25 -6.42 -7.28
CA THR A 84 11.55 -7.66 -7.60
C THR A 84 12.31 -8.85 -7.03
N PHE A 85 11.63 -9.61 -6.19
CA PHE A 85 12.07 -10.89 -5.66
C PHE A 85 11.49 -11.99 -6.56
N ILE A 86 12.33 -12.81 -7.16
CA ILE A 86 11.92 -13.87 -8.08
C ILE A 86 12.51 -15.19 -7.59
N ARG A 87 11.72 -16.25 -7.64
CA ARG A 87 12.23 -17.61 -7.41
C ARG A 87 12.68 -18.21 -8.73
N LYS A 88 13.99 -18.48 -8.88
CA LYS A 88 14.57 -19.14 -10.05
C LYS A 88 15.41 -20.31 -9.59
N ASP A 89 15.17 -21.49 -10.14
CA ASP A 89 15.91 -22.73 -9.85
C ASP A 89 16.01 -23.03 -8.33
N GLY A 90 14.90 -22.81 -7.61
CA GLY A 90 14.81 -23.01 -6.16
C GLY A 90 15.47 -21.93 -5.32
N LYS A 91 16.17 -20.96 -5.90
CA LYS A 91 16.86 -19.86 -5.23
C LYS A 91 16.08 -18.55 -5.37
N LEU A 92 16.13 -17.73 -4.32
CA LEU A 92 15.57 -16.38 -4.33
C LEU A 92 16.58 -15.42 -4.98
N CYS A 93 16.18 -14.77 -6.06
CA CYS A 93 16.98 -13.77 -6.76
C CYS A 93 16.32 -12.41 -6.63
N ILE A 94 17.11 -11.35 -6.40
CA ILE A 94 16.63 -9.97 -6.37
C ILE A 94 17.01 -9.31 -7.68
N LYS A 95 16.04 -8.74 -8.36
CA LYS A 95 16.25 -7.96 -9.58
C LYS A 95 15.62 -6.58 -9.46
N ARG A 96 16.22 -5.60 -10.10
CA ARG A 96 15.60 -4.28 -10.27
C ARG A 96 14.82 -4.29 -11.56
N PHE A 97 13.51 -4.20 -11.42
CA PHE A 97 12.60 -4.15 -12.56
C PHE A 97 11.39 -3.28 -12.19
N SER A 98 11.11 -2.26 -12.99
CA SER A 98 9.99 -1.37 -12.79
C SER A 98 9.00 -1.53 -13.94
N LEU A 99 7.72 -1.68 -13.59
CA LEU A 99 6.61 -1.60 -14.53
C LEU A 99 5.88 -0.28 -14.30
N ALA A 100 5.75 0.50 -15.34
CA ALA A 100 4.99 1.75 -15.27
C ALA A 100 3.53 1.46 -14.88
N GLY A 101 3.00 2.28 -13.98
CA GLY A 101 1.59 2.23 -13.57
C GLY A 101 1.26 1.26 -12.43
N THR A 102 2.24 0.54 -11.85
CA THR A 102 1.97 -0.38 -10.72
C THR A 102 2.96 -0.17 -9.58
N GLY A 103 2.46 0.12 -8.38
CA GLY A 103 3.27 0.29 -7.15
C GLY A 103 3.84 -1.02 -6.62
N GLY A 104 3.13 -2.14 -6.80
CA GLY A 104 3.52 -3.48 -6.35
C GLY A 104 2.91 -4.57 -7.21
N GLN A 105 3.34 -5.80 -6.99
CA GLN A 105 2.76 -6.99 -7.60
C GLN A 105 3.18 -8.23 -6.84
N CYS A 106 2.21 -9.04 -6.41
CA CYS A 106 2.42 -10.38 -5.90
C CYS A 106 1.97 -11.39 -6.94
N LEU A 107 2.88 -12.24 -7.43
CA LEU A 107 2.56 -13.31 -8.38
C LEU A 107 2.77 -14.66 -7.72
N LEU A 108 1.71 -15.42 -7.64
CA LEU A 108 1.69 -16.78 -7.10
C LEU A 108 1.05 -17.71 -8.12
N THR A 109 1.50 -18.96 -8.15
CA THR A 109 0.86 -20.03 -8.95
C THR A 109 -0.13 -20.77 -8.07
N PRO A 110 -1.39 -20.92 -8.50
CA PRO A 110 -2.39 -21.69 -7.75
C PRO A 110 -1.97 -23.16 -7.63
N PRO A 111 -2.47 -23.87 -6.60
CA PRO A 111 -2.24 -25.31 -6.48
C PRO A 111 -2.87 -26.08 -7.64
N GLU A 112 -2.28 -27.23 -7.98
CA GLU A 112 -2.78 -28.15 -9.02
C GLU A 112 -4.01 -28.90 -8.51
N ARG A 113 -5.18 -28.24 -8.55
CA ARG A 113 -6.48 -28.77 -8.13
C ARG A 113 -7.55 -28.38 -9.17
N PRO A 114 -8.73 -29.05 -9.20
CA PRO A 114 -9.87 -28.57 -9.98
C PRO A 114 -10.18 -27.10 -9.67
N LEU A 115 -10.61 -26.34 -10.66
CA LEU A 115 -10.87 -24.89 -10.52
C LEU A 115 -11.83 -24.56 -9.38
N GLU A 116 -12.79 -25.46 -9.10
CA GLU A 116 -13.79 -25.32 -8.05
C GLU A 116 -13.18 -25.39 -6.63
N ASP A 117 -12.05 -26.11 -6.49
CA ASP A 117 -11.37 -26.34 -5.20
C ASP A 117 -10.22 -25.35 -4.95
N ILE A 118 -9.95 -24.41 -5.86
CA ILE A 118 -8.90 -23.42 -5.69
C ILE A 118 -9.35 -22.36 -4.66
N PRO A 119 -8.63 -22.16 -3.54
CA PRO A 119 -9.01 -21.24 -2.49
C PRO A 119 -8.73 -19.77 -2.84
N THR A 120 -9.45 -19.25 -3.83
CA THR A 120 -9.27 -17.88 -4.34
C THR A 120 -9.73 -16.81 -3.35
N THR A 121 -10.72 -17.12 -2.51
CA THR A 121 -11.32 -16.16 -1.59
C THR A 121 -10.30 -15.63 -0.58
N LEU A 122 -9.55 -16.52 0.08
CA LEU A 122 -8.56 -16.12 1.08
C LEU A 122 -7.39 -15.38 0.44
N TYR A 123 -6.95 -15.82 -0.72
CA TYR A 123 -5.93 -15.13 -1.51
C TYR A 123 -6.35 -13.69 -1.85
N ASN A 124 -7.58 -13.50 -2.31
CA ASN A 124 -8.10 -12.18 -2.67
C ASN A 124 -8.31 -11.27 -1.45
N LEU A 125 -8.75 -11.83 -0.32
CA LEU A 125 -8.91 -11.10 0.94
C LEU A 125 -7.57 -10.58 1.48
N GLY A 126 -6.47 -11.28 1.21
CA GLY A 126 -5.14 -10.87 1.65
C GLY A 126 -4.76 -9.44 1.26
N GLY A 127 -5.19 -8.96 0.10
CA GLY A 127 -4.95 -7.58 -0.32
C GLY A 127 -5.89 -6.53 0.29
N VAL A 128 -6.88 -6.95 1.09
CA VAL A 128 -7.87 -6.04 1.71
C VAL A 128 -7.64 -5.87 3.21
N LEU A 129 -6.91 -6.79 3.83
CA LEU A 129 -6.51 -6.76 5.23
C LEU A 129 -5.37 -5.78 5.45
#